data_a768b1ed0e3fcb4e240a0d90ad6bcbb9
#
_entry.id   a768b1ed0e3fcb4e240a0d90ad6bcbb9
#
_cell.length_a   1.000
_cell.length_b   1.000
_cell.length_c   1.000
_cell.angle_alpha   90.00
_cell.angle_beta   90.00
_cell.angle_gamma   90.00
#
_symmetry.space_group_name_H-M   'P 1'
#
loop_
_entity.id
_entity.type
_entity.pdbx_description
1 polymer ?
#
loop_
_entity_poly.entity_id
_entity_poly.type
_entity_poly.pdbx_seq_one_letter_code
_entity_poly.pdbx_strand_id
1 'polypeptide(L)'
;VEPKEYTYYKEKYPNNNILQLPENDKGIIYSRNFIKQYTEEKNINYYWQLDDDISYLYKRELKKLIRENPITALEYCQSYFINNSISVGALEYRQYAWSATKEIVLNSFCDSVVFINNKLVEGMRYTNGTKEDRDFCIQAISKGLKTGRLTTYAFSAPQNGSNKGGLKEIFYDIKDAELNTCKK
;
A
#
# COMPACT_ATOMS: atom_id res chain seq x y z
N VAL A 1 8.49 7.79 10.26
CA VAL A 1 9.78 8.20 9.70
C VAL A 1 10.91 7.59 10.49
N GLU A 2 12.08 7.40 9.88
CA GLU A 2 13.27 6.92 10.57
C GLU A 2 13.83 7.97 11.54
N PRO A 3 14.53 7.56 12.62
CA PRO A 3 15.10 8.49 13.61
C PRO A 3 15.95 9.60 12.98
N LYS A 4 16.78 9.26 11.99
CA LYS A 4 17.66 10.23 11.29
C LYS A 4 16.92 11.33 10.52
N GLU A 5 15.65 11.08 10.17
CA GLU A 5 14.82 12.00 9.39
C GLU A 5 13.78 12.74 10.25
N TYR A 6 13.60 12.31 11.51
CA TYR A 6 12.50 12.78 12.36
C TYR A 6 12.49 14.29 12.54
N THR A 7 13.64 14.89 12.87
CA THR A 7 13.74 16.34 13.08
C THR A 7 13.35 17.11 11.82
N TYR A 8 13.87 16.69 10.65
CA TYR A 8 13.52 17.31 9.37
C TYR A 8 12.02 17.29 9.09
N TYR A 9 11.37 16.14 9.24
CA TYR A 9 9.94 16.03 9.00
C TYR A 9 9.11 16.81 10.04
N LYS A 10 9.55 16.84 11.29
CA LYS A 10 8.86 17.58 12.35
C LYS A 10 8.90 19.09 12.13
N GLU A 11 10.04 19.62 11.68
CA GLU A 11 10.18 21.03 11.32
C GLU A 11 9.37 21.40 10.07
N LYS A 12 9.41 20.54 9.05
CA LYS A 12 8.71 20.78 7.78
C LYS A 12 7.20 20.67 7.90
N TYR A 13 6.71 19.81 8.77
CA TYR A 13 5.28 19.53 8.96
C TYR A 13 4.87 19.61 10.44
N PRO A 14 4.97 20.80 11.08
CA PRO A 14 4.82 20.95 12.53
C PRO A 14 3.44 20.57 13.05
N ASN A 15 2.41 20.68 12.21
CA ASN A 15 1.03 20.37 12.57
C ASN A 15 0.64 18.89 12.33
N ASN A 16 1.54 18.10 11.75
CA ASN A 16 1.29 16.70 11.46
C ASN A 16 1.73 15.81 12.64
N ASN A 17 0.96 14.74 12.86
CA ASN A 17 1.35 13.71 13.81
C ASN A 17 2.39 12.79 13.14
N ILE A 18 3.66 12.98 13.47
CA ILE A 18 4.77 12.22 12.91
C ILE A 18 5.25 11.21 13.93
N LEU A 19 5.16 9.93 13.56
CA LEU A 19 5.67 8.84 14.38
C LEU A 19 7.10 8.50 13.96
N GLN A 20 7.97 8.34 14.96
CA GLN A 20 9.35 7.94 14.79
C GLN A 20 9.45 6.42 14.91
N LEU A 21 10.12 5.79 13.94
CA LEU A 21 10.50 4.38 14.04
C LEU A 21 11.57 4.22 15.15
N PRO A 22 11.65 3.06 15.80
CA PRO A 22 12.70 2.81 16.80
C PRO A 22 14.12 2.79 16.24
N GLU A 23 14.30 2.33 14.99
CA GLU A 23 15.62 2.11 14.37
C GLU A 23 15.67 2.65 12.93
N ASN A 24 16.90 2.96 12.47
CA ASN A 24 17.18 3.35 11.09
C ASN A 24 17.48 2.13 10.20
N ASP A 25 17.28 2.30 8.89
CA ASP A 25 17.78 1.42 7.83
C ASP A 25 17.36 -0.07 7.97
N LYS A 26 16.18 -0.32 8.55
CA LYS A 26 15.63 -1.70 8.71
C LYS A 26 14.77 -2.15 7.52
N GLY A 27 14.52 -1.27 6.59
CA GLY A 27 13.76 -1.55 5.36
C GLY A 27 12.24 -1.60 5.54
N ILE A 28 11.57 -1.83 4.42
CA ILE A 28 10.12 -1.65 4.29
C ILE A 28 9.30 -2.60 5.18
N ILE A 29 9.72 -3.85 5.33
CA ILE A 29 9.01 -4.83 6.17
C ILE A 29 8.98 -4.38 7.63
N TYR A 30 10.08 -3.89 8.14
CA TYR A 30 10.17 -3.37 9.50
C TYR A 30 9.20 -2.21 9.69
N SER A 31 9.21 -1.25 8.76
CA SER A 31 8.33 -0.08 8.80
C SER A 31 6.85 -0.47 8.72
N ARG A 32 6.48 -1.38 7.80
CA ARG A 32 5.09 -1.86 7.66
C ARG A 32 4.62 -2.65 8.88
N ASN A 33 5.48 -3.49 9.46
CA ASN A 33 5.14 -4.22 10.68
C ASN A 33 5.03 -3.29 11.90
N PHE A 34 5.87 -2.25 11.99
CA PHE A 34 5.73 -1.23 13.02
C PHE A 34 4.39 -0.49 12.90
N ILE A 35 4.00 -0.06 11.68
CA ILE A 35 2.71 0.59 11.43
C ILE A 35 1.56 -0.36 11.82
N LYS A 36 1.65 -1.63 11.41
CA LYS A 36 0.65 -2.65 11.72
C LYS A 36 0.48 -2.84 13.23
N GLN A 37 1.58 -3.01 13.96
CA GLN A 37 1.59 -3.14 15.42
C GLN A 37 1.02 -1.89 16.10
N TYR A 38 1.49 -0.70 15.70
CA TYR A 38 1.00 0.57 16.24
C TYR A 38 -0.52 0.73 16.07
N THR A 39 -1.04 0.39 14.90
CA THR A 39 -2.47 0.51 14.62
C THR A 39 -3.30 -0.51 15.41
N GLU A 40 -2.79 -1.71 15.65
CA GLU A 40 -3.41 -2.72 16.52
C GLU A 40 -3.44 -2.26 17.99
N GLU A 41 -2.31 -1.80 18.53
CA GLU A 41 -2.20 -1.27 19.90
C GLU A 41 -3.12 -0.08 20.16
N LYS A 42 -3.34 0.77 19.15
CA LYS A 42 -4.26 1.92 19.20
C LYS A 42 -5.71 1.57 18.88
N ASN A 43 -6.04 0.30 18.65
CA ASN A 43 -7.36 -0.16 18.24
C ASN A 43 -7.89 0.56 16.99
N ILE A 44 -7.02 0.90 16.04
CA ILE A 44 -7.38 1.50 14.76
C ILE A 44 -7.90 0.39 13.86
N ASN A 45 -9.19 0.41 13.54
CA ASN A 45 -9.84 -0.64 12.77
C ASN A 45 -9.43 -0.65 11.31
N TYR A 46 -9.19 0.52 10.73
CA TYR A 46 -8.90 0.71 9.30
C TYR A 46 -7.81 1.75 9.13
N TYR A 47 -6.89 1.50 8.21
CA TYR A 47 -5.88 2.49 7.86
C TYR A 47 -5.42 2.33 6.41
N TRP A 48 -4.75 3.37 5.91
CA TRP A 48 -4.13 3.37 4.60
C TRP A 48 -2.61 3.38 4.73
N GLN A 49 -1.96 2.59 3.88
CA GLN A 49 -0.52 2.68 3.63
C GLN A 49 -0.33 3.23 2.22
N LEU A 50 0.38 4.34 2.12
CA LEU A 50 0.69 4.98 0.86
C LEU A 50 2.20 5.05 0.70
N ASP A 51 2.70 4.69 -0.49
CA ASP A 51 4.08 4.93 -0.84
C ASP A 51 4.31 6.44 -0.98
N ASP A 52 5.54 6.90 -0.75
CA ASP A 52 5.89 8.32 -0.65
C ASP A 52 5.99 9.03 -2.02
N ASP A 53 5.90 8.28 -3.10
CA ASP A 53 5.98 8.77 -4.49
C ASP A 53 4.62 8.87 -5.21
N ILE A 54 3.52 8.68 -4.50
CA ILE A 54 2.17 8.86 -5.07
C ILE A 54 1.94 10.32 -5.43
N SER A 55 1.67 10.58 -6.71
CA SER A 55 1.51 11.95 -7.21
C SER A 55 0.08 12.44 -7.21
N TYR A 56 -0.87 11.64 -7.70
CA TYR A 56 -2.27 12.01 -7.84
C TYR A 56 -3.18 10.81 -7.69
N LEU A 57 -4.40 11.06 -7.18
CA LEU A 57 -5.52 10.14 -7.25
C LEU A 57 -6.51 10.56 -8.34
N TYR A 58 -7.18 9.59 -8.93
CA TYR A 58 -8.11 9.76 -10.03
C TYR A 58 -9.39 8.96 -9.76
N LYS A 59 -10.51 9.52 -10.19
CA LYS A 59 -11.76 8.80 -10.34
C LYS A 59 -11.96 8.43 -11.80
N ARG A 60 -12.37 7.20 -12.07
CA ARG A 60 -12.74 6.77 -13.43
C ARG A 60 -14.21 7.05 -13.69
N GLU A 61 -14.50 7.89 -14.65
CA GLU A 61 -15.84 8.17 -15.16
C GLU A 61 -15.92 7.74 -16.63
N LEU A 62 -16.68 6.68 -16.88
CA LEU A 62 -16.72 5.99 -18.17
C LEU A 62 -15.29 5.52 -18.57
N LYS A 63 -14.71 6.12 -19.62
CA LYS A 63 -13.34 5.83 -20.09
C LYS A 63 -12.35 6.96 -19.80
N LYS A 64 -12.70 7.90 -18.91
CA LYS A 64 -11.85 9.03 -18.56
C LYS A 64 -11.39 8.90 -17.11
N LEU A 65 -10.19 9.37 -16.83
CA LEU A 65 -9.63 9.51 -15.50
C LEU A 65 -9.58 10.99 -15.14
N ILE A 66 -10.35 11.37 -14.14
CA ILE A 66 -10.46 12.75 -13.65
C ILE A 66 -9.72 12.81 -12.33
N ARG A 67 -8.88 13.82 -12.13
CA ARG A 67 -8.21 14.01 -10.83
C ARG A 67 -9.26 14.20 -9.74
N GLU A 68 -9.07 13.51 -8.63
CA GLU A 68 -9.95 13.55 -7.48
C GLU A 68 -9.21 14.07 -6.25
N ASN A 69 -9.95 14.67 -5.33
CA ASN A 69 -9.42 15.00 -4.01
C ASN A 69 -9.01 13.70 -3.29
N PRO A 70 -7.77 13.60 -2.79
CA PRO A 70 -7.29 12.37 -2.16
C PRO A 70 -8.14 11.90 -0.97
N ILE A 71 -8.62 12.82 -0.14
CA ILE A 71 -9.45 12.48 1.03
C ILE A 71 -10.77 11.86 0.55
N THR A 72 -11.47 12.54 -0.36
CA THR A 72 -12.74 12.04 -0.94
C THR A 72 -12.56 10.67 -1.60
N ALA A 73 -11.48 10.47 -2.34
CA ALA A 73 -11.18 9.19 -2.98
C ALA A 73 -10.96 8.07 -1.95
N LEU A 74 -10.12 8.32 -0.95
CA LEU A 74 -9.81 7.33 0.08
C LEU A 74 -11.02 7.00 0.96
N GLU A 75 -11.83 7.98 1.34
CA GLU A 75 -13.07 7.77 2.12
C GLU A 75 -14.10 6.92 1.36
N TYR A 76 -14.30 7.20 0.07
CA TYR A 76 -15.18 6.40 -0.77
C TYR A 76 -14.68 4.96 -0.87
N CYS A 77 -13.40 4.77 -1.20
CA CYS A 77 -12.80 3.45 -1.35
C CYS A 77 -12.80 2.67 -0.03
N GLN A 78 -12.53 3.32 1.09
CA GLN A 78 -12.62 2.71 2.42
C GLN A 78 -14.03 2.20 2.70
N SER A 79 -15.05 3.04 2.47
CA SER A 79 -16.45 2.65 2.64
C SER A 79 -16.82 1.46 1.76
N TYR A 80 -16.36 1.46 0.50
CA TYR A 80 -16.56 0.34 -0.42
C TYR A 80 -15.91 -0.95 0.11
N PHE A 81 -14.65 -0.89 0.55
CA PHE A 81 -13.94 -2.06 1.05
C PHE A 81 -14.57 -2.62 2.33
N ILE A 82 -15.00 -1.76 3.25
CA ILE A 82 -15.68 -2.17 4.49
C ILE A 82 -16.99 -2.88 4.16
N ASN A 83 -17.84 -2.28 3.31
CA ASN A 83 -19.14 -2.82 2.95
C ASN A 83 -19.07 -4.17 2.20
N ASN A 84 -17.96 -4.43 1.50
CA ASN A 84 -17.73 -5.66 0.76
C ASN A 84 -16.84 -6.68 1.50
N SER A 85 -16.52 -6.42 2.79
CA SER A 85 -15.66 -7.27 3.63
C SER A 85 -14.31 -7.55 3.00
N ILE A 86 -13.70 -6.53 2.39
CA ILE A 86 -12.34 -6.61 1.85
C ILE A 86 -11.36 -6.42 3.00
N SER A 87 -10.46 -7.37 3.16
CA SER A 87 -9.43 -7.36 4.20
C SER A 87 -8.22 -6.51 3.85
N VAL A 88 -7.78 -6.62 2.60
CA VAL A 88 -6.70 -5.82 1.99
C VAL A 88 -7.22 -5.28 0.68
N GLY A 89 -7.29 -3.96 0.56
CA GLY A 89 -7.78 -3.27 -0.63
C GLY A 89 -6.70 -2.40 -1.26
N ALA A 90 -6.76 -2.16 -2.56
CA ALA A 90 -5.92 -1.18 -3.23
C ALA A 90 -6.66 -0.45 -4.34
N LEU A 91 -6.08 0.67 -4.77
CA LEU A 91 -6.51 1.36 -5.98
C LEU A 91 -5.79 0.78 -7.21
N GLU A 92 -6.33 1.05 -8.40
CA GLU A 92 -5.71 0.61 -9.63
C GLU A 92 -4.62 1.60 -10.08
N TYR A 93 -3.62 1.10 -10.79
CA TYR A 93 -2.67 1.96 -11.48
C TYR A 93 -3.35 2.73 -12.61
N ARG A 94 -3.01 4.02 -12.75
CA ARG A 94 -3.57 4.91 -13.78
C ARG A 94 -3.50 4.31 -15.18
N GLN A 95 -2.37 3.68 -15.54
CA GLN A 95 -2.16 3.10 -16.86
C GLN A 95 -3.07 1.91 -17.18
N TYR A 96 -3.72 1.28 -16.18
CA TYR A 96 -4.62 0.15 -16.37
C TYR A 96 -6.08 0.49 -16.10
N ALA A 97 -6.35 1.50 -15.28
CA ALA A 97 -7.70 1.84 -14.83
C ALA A 97 -8.63 2.26 -15.98
N TRP A 98 -8.11 2.98 -17.00
CA TRP A 98 -8.94 3.47 -18.11
C TRP A 98 -9.56 2.37 -18.97
N SER A 99 -8.92 1.19 -19.04
CA SER A 99 -9.39 0.02 -19.80
C SER A 99 -10.08 -1.03 -18.95
N ALA A 100 -10.16 -0.83 -17.64
CA ALA A 100 -10.77 -1.79 -16.74
C ALA A 100 -12.27 -1.96 -17.02
N THR A 101 -12.73 -3.21 -17.09
CA THR A 101 -14.12 -3.57 -17.36
C THR A 101 -14.91 -3.93 -16.10
N LYS A 102 -14.21 -4.33 -15.03
CA LYS A 102 -14.79 -4.67 -13.73
C LYS A 102 -14.62 -3.48 -12.78
N GLU A 103 -15.50 -3.34 -11.81
CA GLU A 103 -15.37 -2.35 -10.75
C GLU A 103 -14.26 -2.73 -9.75
N ILE A 104 -14.14 -4.00 -9.44
CA ILE A 104 -13.14 -4.55 -8.54
C ILE A 104 -12.55 -5.84 -9.10
N VAL A 105 -11.26 -6.05 -8.90
CA VAL A 105 -10.57 -7.31 -9.17
C VAL A 105 -10.31 -7.98 -7.83
N LEU A 106 -11.06 -9.04 -7.53
CA LEU A 106 -10.92 -9.81 -6.29
C LEU A 106 -9.72 -10.75 -6.33
N ASN A 107 -9.24 -11.12 -5.14
CA ASN A 107 -8.08 -12.00 -4.93
C ASN A 107 -6.84 -11.48 -5.69
N SER A 108 -6.70 -10.17 -5.74
CA SER A 108 -5.59 -9.47 -6.35
C SER A 108 -4.54 -9.10 -5.31
N PHE A 109 -3.31 -8.90 -5.76
CA PHE A 109 -2.30 -8.22 -4.94
C PHE A 109 -2.67 -6.73 -4.79
N CYS A 110 -2.24 -6.14 -3.68
CA CYS A 110 -2.50 -4.76 -3.31
C CYS A 110 -1.17 -4.10 -2.95
N ASP A 111 -0.83 -3.04 -3.65
CA ASP A 111 0.45 -2.33 -3.52
C ASP A 111 0.26 -0.81 -3.62
N SER A 112 1.27 -0.06 -3.24
CA SER A 112 1.41 1.40 -3.34
C SER A 112 0.35 2.24 -2.63
N VAL A 113 -0.93 2.01 -2.84
CA VAL A 113 -2.05 2.69 -2.14
C VAL A 113 -2.96 1.62 -1.55
N VAL A 114 -2.66 1.20 -0.34
CA VAL A 114 -3.22 0.00 0.28
C VAL A 114 -4.09 0.33 1.48
N PHE A 115 -5.32 -0.16 1.45
CA PHE A 115 -6.25 -0.18 2.58
C PHE A 115 -6.06 -1.47 3.38
N ILE A 116 -6.01 -1.36 4.70
CA ILE A 116 -5.94 -2.49 5.63
C ILE A 116 -7.12 -2.46 6.59
N ASN A 117 -7.85 -3.57 6.65
CA ASN A 117 -8.87 -3.83 7.66
C ASN A 117 -8.26 -4.65 8.80
N ASN A 118 -7.79 -3.98 9.87
CA ASN A 118 -7.11 -4.62 10.98
C ASN A 118 -7.91 -5.75 11.65
N LYS A 119 -9.24 -5.60 11.71
CA LYS A 119 -10.10 -6.63 12.33
C LYS A 119 -10.06 -7.96 11.58
N LEU A 120 -9.92 -7.90 10.26
CA LEU A 120 -9.90 -9.11 9.43
C LEU A 120 -8.50 -9.72 9.33
N VAL A 121 -7.44 -8.88 9.41
CA VAL A 121 -6.04 -9.32 9.28
C VAL A 121 -5.30 -9.31 10.62
N GLU A 122 -6.01 -9.51 11.72
CA GLU A 122 -5.42 -9.55 13.06
C GLU A 122 -4.30 -10.59 13.14
N GLY A 123 -3.19 -10.22 13.77
CA GLY A 123 -2.01 -11.08 13.93
C GLY A 123 -1.21 -11.36 12.66
N MET A 124 -1.66 -10.95 11.49
CA MET A 124 -0.86 -11.08 10.25
C MET A 124 0.32 -10.11 10.27
N ARG A 125 1.43 -10.52 9.64
CA ARG A 125 2.67 -9.72 9.53
C ARG A 125 3.26 -9.85 8.14
N TYR A 126 3.97 -8.81 7.72
CA TYR A 126 4.80 -8.84 6.51
C TYR A 126 6.04 -9.69 6.77
N THR A 127 6.32 -10.68 5.95
CA THR A 127 7.36 -11.69 6.22
C THR A 127 8.40 -11.86 5.13
N ASN A 128 8.09 -11.53 3.89
CA ASN A 128 9.02 -11.73 2.77
C ASN A 128 9.88 -10.47 2.54
N GLY A 129 11.17 -10.63 2.25
CA GLY A 129 12.14 -9.55 2.04
C GLY A 129 11.90 -8.69 0.80
N THR A 130 11.29 -9.27 -0.24
CA THR A 130 10.87 -8.59 -1.47
C THR A 130 9.50 -9.12 -1.85
N LYS A 131 8.63 -8.27 -2.42
CA LYS A 131 7.22 -8.61 -2.70
C LYS A 131 6.41 -8.90 -1.42
N GLU A 132 6.75 -8.23 -0.33
CA GLU A 132 6.08 -8.35 0.97
C GLU A 132 4.60 -7.99 0.92
N ASP A 133 4.21 -7.11 0.01
CA ASP A 133 2.84 -6.73 -0.33
C ASP A 133 2.04 -7.90 -0.91
N ARG A 134 2.65 -8.64 -1.84
CA ARG A 134 2.04 -9.83 -2.44
C ARG A 134 1.95 -10.97 -1.44
N ASP A 135 3.01 -11.20 -0.67
CA ASP A 135 3.02 -12.19 0.40
C ASP A 135 1.88 -11.92 1.41
N PHE A 136 1.70 -10.68 1.83
CA PHE A 136 0.61 -10.29 2.74
C PHE A 136 -0.78 -10.57 2.15
N CYS A 137 -0.97 -10.31 0.85
CA CYS A 137 -2.22 -10.66 0.16
C CYS A 137 -2.42 -12.19 0.08
N ILE A 138 -1.37 -12.96 -0.18
CA ILE A 138 -1.44 -14.43 -0.21
C ILE A 138 -1.80 -14.98 1.16
N GLN A 139 -1.21 -14.45 2.24
CA GLN A 139 -1.58 -14.82 3.61
C GLN A 139 -3.08 -14.57 3.87
N ALA A 140 -3.61 -13.41 3.45
CA ALA A 140 -5.04 -13.10 3.60
C ALA A 140 -5.91 -14.10 2.82
N ILE A 141 -5.59 -14.34 1.55
CA ILE A 141 -6.35 -15.28 0.69
C ILE A 141 -6.30 -16.70 1.25
N SER A 142 -5.15 -17.16 1.75
CA SER A 142 -5.01 -18.50 2.34
C SER A 142 -5.84 -18.72 3.60
N LYS A 143 -6.20 -17.63 4.29
CA LYS A 143 -7.14 -17.63 5.42
C LYS A 143 -8.60 -17.47 5.00
N GLY A 144 -8.91 -17.52 3.69
CA GLY A 144 -10.25 -17.33 3.16
C GLY A 144 -10.73 -15.87 3.16
N LEU A 145 -9.84 -14.91 3.40
CA LEU A 145 -10.16 -13.49 3.37
C LEU A 145 -10.14 -12.95 1.93
N LYS A 146 -10.91 -11.88 1.69
CA LYS A 146 -10.97 -11.24 0.38
C LYS A 146 -9.91 -10.13 0.31
N THR A 147 -9.09 -10.16 -0.74
CA THR A 147 -8.32 -9.01 -1.19
C THR A 147 -8.93 -8.44 -2.46
N GLY A 148 -8.68 -7.16 -2.76
CA GLY A 148 -9.28 -6.59 -3.96
C GLY A 148 -8.69 -5.25 -4.38
N ARG A 149 -8.57 -5.07 -5.70
CA ARG A 149 -8.13 -3.83 -6.32
C ARG A 149 -9.31 -3.14 -6.99
N LEU A 150 -9.68 -1.97 -6.46
CA LEU A 150 -10.78 -1.16 -6.98
C LEU A 150 -10.33 -0.38 -8.21
N THR A 151 -11.00 -0.58 -9.35
CA THR A 151 -10.60 0.00 -10.62
C THR A 151 -11.32 1.30 -10.95
N THR A 152 -12.33 1.68 -10.18
CA THR A 152 -13.05 2.95 -10.31
C THR A 152 -12.26 4.13 -9.78
N TYR A 153 -11.25 3.85 -8.96
CA TYR A 153 -10.26 4.82 -8.53
C TYR A 153 -8.86 4.35 -8.89
N ALA A 154 -7.99 5.29 -9.19
CA ALA A 154 -6.65 5.02 -9.63
C ALA A 154 -5.64 6.00 -9.03
N PHE A 155 -4.38 5.61 -9.05
CA PHE A 155 -3.29 6.48 -8.64
C PHE A 155 -2.22 6.57 -9.73
N SER A 156 -1.42 7.63 -9.68
CA SER A 156 -0.19 7.75 -10.45
C SER A 156 1.03 7.78 -9.54
N ALA A 157 2.00 6.99 -9.88
CA ALA A 157 3.33 6.94 -9.30
C ALA A 157 4.37 6.87 -10.42
N PRO A 158 5.64 7.20 -10.18
CA PRO A 158 6.73 6.93 -11.10
C PRO A 158 6.82 5.45 -11.48
N GLN A 159 7.50 5.16 -12.58
CA GLN A 159 7.76 3.77 -12.95
C GLN A 159 8.64 3.10 -11.89
N ASN A 160 8.33 1.85 -11.55
CA ASN A 160 9.11 1.08 -10.58
C ASN A 160 10.60 1.06 -10.96
N GLY A 161 11.47 1.31 -9.98
CA GLY A 161 12.92 1.39 -10.19
C GLY A 161 13.42 2.68 -10.87
N SER A 162 12.56 3.67 -11.15
CA SER A 162 12.97 4.97 -11.71
C SER A 162 13.54 5.92 -10.66
N ASN A 163 13.15 5.76 -9.40
CA ASN A 163 13.64 6.59 -8.29
C ASN A 163 15.03 6.12 -7.83
N LYS A 164 15.85 7.07 -7.35
CA LYS A 164 17.12 6.76 -6.69
C LYS A 164 16.84 6.18 -5.31
N GLY A 165 17.50 5.08 -4.97
CA GLY A 165 17.33 4.40 -3.68
C GLY A 165 16.20 3.35 -3.67
N GLY A 166 15.78 2.94 -2.49
CA GLY A 166 14.77 1.89 -2.32
C GLY A 166 15.21 0.53 -2.84
N LEU A 167 14.34 -0.15 -3.58
CA LEU A 167 14.60 -1.51 -4.10
C LEU A 167 15.46 -1.54 -5.38
N LYS A 168 15.87 -0.39 -5.94
CA LYS A 168 16.58 -0.37 -7.23
C LYS A 168 17.85 -1.21 -7.18
N GLU A 169 18.77 -0.90 -6.29
CA GLU A 169 20.08 -1.56 -6.18
C GLU A 169 19.99 -2.98 -5.61
N ILE A 170 19.03 -3.22 -4.73
CA ILE A 170 18.89 -4.49 -4.00
C ILE A 170 18.02 -5.50 -4.76
N PHE A 171 17.20 -5.06 -5.72
CA PHE A 171 16.27 -5.92 -6.42
C PHE A 171 16.24 -5.70 -7.93
N TYR A 172 15.96 -4.48 -8.42
CA TYR A 172 15.75 -4.26 -9.85
C TYR A 172 17.03 -4.35 -10.68
N ASP A 173 18.19 -4.00 -10.11
CA ASP A 173 19.49 -4.09 -10.77
C ASP A 173 20.13 -5.49 -10.65
N ILE A 174 19.51 -6.41 -9.90
CA ILE A 174 20.00 -7.79 -9.74
C ILE A 174 19.34 -8.71 -10.77
N LYS A 175 20.15 -9.37 -11.58
CA LYS A 175 19.68 -10.36 -12.54
C LYS A 175 18.92 -11.49 -11.84
N ASP A 176 17.76 -11.84 -12.38
CA ASP A 176 16.89 -12.92 -11.88
C ASP A 176 16.39 -12.74 -10.42
N ALA A 177 16.42 -11.51 -9.87
CA ALA A 177 16.00 -11.26 -8.49
C ALA A 177 14.54 -11.69 -8.22
N GLU A 178 13.62 -11.45 -9.15
CA GLU A 178 12.22 -11.90 -9.05
C GLU A 178 12.12 -13.44 -8.98
N LEU A 179 12.82 -14.13 -9.85
CA LEU A 179 12.83 -15.59 -9.88
C LEU A 179 13.41 -16.19 -8.59
N ASN A 180 14.47 -15.59 -8.07
CA ASN A 180 15.10 -16.00 -6.81
C ASN A 180 14.22 -15.76 -5.59
N THR A 181 13.39 -14.71 -5.62
CA THR A 181 12.41 -14.42 -4.57
C THR A 181 11.27 -15.45 -4.56
N CYS A 182 10.81 -15.89 -5.74
CA CYS A 182 9.73 -16.87 -5.85
C CYS A 182 10.15 -18.31 -5.46
N LYS A 183 11.47 -18.58 -5.33
CA LYS A 183 12.00 -19.91 -4.95
C LYS A 183 12.19 -20.08 -3.44
N LYS A 184 12.03 -19.04 -2.67
CA LYS A 184 12.09 -19.04 -1.19
C LYS A 184 10.71 -19.25 -0.59
#